data_f99daa2bba747eca615609f840758749
#
_entry.id   f99daa2bba747eca615609f840758749
#
_cell.length_a   1.000
_cell.length_b   1.000
_cell.length_c   1.000
_cell.angle_alpha   90.00
_cell.angle_beta   90.00
_cell.angle_gamma   90.00
#
_symmetry.space_group_name_H-M   'P 1'
#
loop_
_entity.id
_entity.type
_entity.pdbx_description
1 polymer ?
#
loop_
_entity_poly.entity_id
_entity_poly.type
_entity_poly.pdbx_seq_one_letter_code
_entity_poly.pdbx_strand_id
1 'polypeptide(L)'
;PSGGFSNQSFKGLFRDLRVGLLENLLSNWLLVNKKHKDNYKIIAIGDLLPLYFAWSSKCIFGFIGTPKSDYTWSSGPGKSISDFYHKFKGSEWDPWELFLMRSHKCKFVIVRDSLTADNLNLKNINAKYFGNPMMDFIKAKNLDNRNIKSFQKLIMLIGSRSPEAFDNLDMFLSSLSIKSLPLKILVFVPLSSNIDVNIVEDYFLKYKFSKEINKEYYLGEESIWIKNNIIVLIGKNTFDDWANLSQIGLANAGTATEQLAGLGVPSLSLPGRGPQFTKKFANRQQRLLGGSVRVCSDKQTLMNKLIYLLLDEEMRKKQAILGLERMGPKGASKRIVEYLNFNFLSQ
;
A
#
# COMPACT_ATOMS: atom_id res chain seq x y z
N PRO A 1 -6.27 4.40 20.57
CA PRO A 1 -5.63 3.25 19.92
C PRO A 1 -4.68 3.74 18.84
N SER A 2 -3.54 3.07 18.69
CA SER A 2 -2.42 3.49 17.84
C SER A 2 -2.64 3.31 16.32
N GLY A 3 -3.89 3.37 15.85
CA GLY A 3 -4.19 3.37 14.42
C GLY A 3 -3.79 2.10 13.66
N GLY A 4 -3.98 0.91 14.25
CA GLY A 4 -3.80 -0.37 13.56
C GLY A 4 -2.48 -1.09 13.78
N PHE A 5 -1.64 -0.67 14.74
CA PHE A 5 -0.35 -1.30 15.05
C PHE A 5 -0.37 -2.34 16.17
N SER A 6 -1.50 -2.56 16.84
CA SER A 6 -1.67 -3.59 17.86
C SER A 6 -1.19 -4.98 17.38
N ASN A 7 -1.37 -5.30 16.09
CA ASN A 7 -0.98 -6.58 15.53
C ASN A 7 0.50 -6.69 15.11
N GLN A 8 1.26 -5.60 15.17
CA GLN A 8 2.64 -5.59 14.67
C GLN A 8 3.70 -5.68 15.79
N SER A 9 3.32 -5.37 17.04
CA SER A 9 4.23 -5.53 18.18
C SER A 9 3.46 -5.82 19.47
N PHE A 10 4.01 -6.71 20.31
CA PHE A 10 3.47 -6.97 21.67
C PHE A 10 3.36 -5.72 22.53
N LYS A 11 4.31 -4.78 22.40
CA LYS A 11 4.28 -3.49 23.11
C LYS A 11 3.12 -2.59 22.65
N GLY A 12 2.82 -2.59 21.35
CA GLY A 12 1.68 -1.87 20.79
C GLY A 12 0.35 -2.45 21.27
N LEU A 13 0.20 -3.77 21.25
CA LEU A 13 -0.97 -4.46 21.75
C LEU A 13 -1.22 -4.17 23.24
N PHE A 14 -0.17 -4.25 24.08
CA PHE A 14 -0.28 -3.99 25.51
C PHE A 14 -0.68 -2.55 25.81
N ARG A 15 -0.16 -1.59 25.04
CA ARG A 15 -0.54 -0.18 25.14
C ARG A 15 -2.02 0.03 24.77
N ASP A 16 -2.46 -0.55 23.65
CA ASP A 16 -3.82 -0.41 23.16
C ASP A 16 -4.83 -1.10 24.10
N LEU A 17 -4.47 -2.22 24.72
CA LEU A 17 -5.27 -2.86 25.78
C LEU A 17 -5.45 -1.94 27.01
N ARG A 18 -4.40 -1.22 27.41
CA ARG A 18 -4.48 -0.24 28.54
C ARG A 18 -5.32 0.98 28.21
N VAL A 19 -5.45 1.35 26.94
CA VAL A 19 -6.22 2.51 26.46
C VAL A 19 -7.67 2.14 26.12
N GLY A 20 -8.16 0.97 26.55
CA GLY A 20 -9.57 0.58 26.41
C GLY A 20 -9.90 -0.16 25.09
N LEU A 21 -8.92 -0.82 24.47
CA LEU A 21 -9.19 -1.62 23.27
C LEU A 21 -10.27 -2.67 23.49
N LEU A 22 -10.26 -3.37 24.64
CA LEU A 22 -11.26 -4.39 24.97
C LEU A 22 -12.67 -3.78 25.17
N GLU A 23 -12.75 -2.64 25.83
CA GLU A 23 -14.03 -1.94 26.06
C GLU A 23 -14.65 -1.50 24.73
N ASN A 24 -13.82 -0.95 23.83
CA ASN A 24 -14.25 -0.57 22.49
C ASN A 24 -14.71 -1.79 21.65
N LEU A 25 -14.00 -2.90 21.73
CA LEU A 25 -14.38 -4.13 21.03
C LEU A 25 -15.69 -4.70 21.58
N LEU A 26 -15.85 -4.76 22.89
CA LEU A 26 -17.08 -5.22 23.53
C LEU A 26 -18.26 -4.29 23.22
N SER A 27 -18.07 -2.98 23.27
CA SER A 27 -19.10 -1.99 22.94
C SER A 27 -19.57 -2.14 21.49
N ASN A 28 -18.64 -2.25 20.55
CA ASN A 28 -18.96 -2.45 19.13
C ASN A 28 -19.65 -3.80 18.90
N TRP A 29 -19.18 -4.87 19.55
CA TRP A 29 -19.82 -6.18 19.47
C TRP A 29 -21.24 -6.15 20.03
N LEU A 30 -21.47 -5.50 21.19
CA LEU A 30 -22.79 -5.33 21.78
C LEU A 30 -23.72 -4.50 20.89
N LEU A 31 -23.21 -3.43 20.25
CA LEU A 31 -23.98 -2.62 19.31
C LEU A 31 -24.48 -3.45 18.12
N VAL A 32 -23.59 -4.27 17.54
CA VAL A 32 -23.96 -5.15 16.42
C VAL A 32 -24.97 -6.21 16.87
N ASN A 33 -24.84 -6.77 18.07
CA ASN A 33 -25.72 -7.87 18.54
C ASN A 33 -27.01 -7.42 19.22
N LYS A 34 -27.09 -6.21 19.81
CA LYS A 34 -28.28 -5.73 20.54
C LYS A 34 -29.42 -5.25 19.63
N LYS A 35 -29.17 -4.83 18.42
CA LYS A 35 -30.12 -4.14 17.54
C LYS A 35 -30.78 -5.04 16.48
N HIS A 36 -30.38 -6.30 16.36
CA HIS A 36 -30.77 -7.11 15.21
C HIS A 36 -31.97 -8.00 15.53
N LYS A 37 -33.11 -7.57 15.04
CA LYS A 37 -34.26 -8.43 14.74
C LYS A 37 -34.10 -9.00 13.34
N ASP A 38 -34.76 -10.07 13.02
CA ASP A 38 -34.52 -10.99 11.88
C ASP A 38 -34.45 -10.41 10.44
N ASN A 39 -34.61 -9.10 10.26
CA ASN A 39 -34.70 -8.45 8.95
C ASN A 39 -33.48 -7.63 8.53
N TYR A 40 -32.38 -7.64 9.30
CA TYR A 40 -31.19 -6.89 8.93
C TYR A 40 -30.20 -7.72 8.13
N LYS A 41 -29.63 -7.09 7.09
CA LYS A 41 -28.49 -7.60 6.34
C LYS A 41 -27.25 -6.82 6.71
N ILE A 42 -26.14 -7.51 6.98
CA ILE A 42 -24.89 -6.91 7.44
C ILE A 42 -23.85 -6.98 6.32
N ILE A 43 -23.16 -5.89 6.07
CA ILE A 43 -21.96 -5.87 5.24
C ILE A 43 -20.76 -5.60 6.14
N ALA A 44 -19.92 -6.62 6.32
CA ALA A 44 -18.69 -6.52 7.09
C ALA A 44 -17.53 -6.15 6.16
N ILE A 45 -16.78 -5.08 6.49
CA ILE A 45 -15.65 -4.60 5.67
C ILE A 45 -14.40 -4.58 6.53
N GLY A 46 -13.33 -5.23 6.08
CA GLY A 46 -12.05 -5.25 6.75
C GLY A 46 -11.43 -6.64 6.88
N ASP A 47 -11.04 -6.99 8.11
CA ASP A 47 -10.38 -8.25 8.42
C ASP A 47 -11.20 -9.11 9.40
N LEU A 48 -10.54 -9.87 10.27
CA LEU A 48 -11.16 -10.82 11.19
C LEU A 48 -12.26 -10.22 12.08
N LEU A 49 -12.07 -9.01 12.65
CA LEU A 49 -13.01 -8.47 13.65
C LEU A 49 -14.38 -8.13 13.03
N PRO A 50 -14.49 -7.38 11.94
CA PRO A 50 -15.77 -7.19 11.25
C PRO A 50 -16.43 -8.50 10.82
N LEU A 51 -15.65 -9.46 10.32
CA LEU A 51 -16.15 -10.78 9.94
C LEU A 51 -16.75 -11.53 11.14
N TYR A 52 -16.05 -11.53 12.28
CA TYR A 52 -16.51 -12.16 13.51
C TYR A 52 -17.79 -11.49 14.05
N PHE A 53 -17.86 -10.15 14.04
CA PHE A 53 -19.06 -9.43 14.49
C PHE A 53 -20.27 -9.73 13.61
N ALA A 54 -20.10 -9.76 12.29
CA ALA A 54 -21.17 -10.11 11.37
C ALA A 54 -21.65 -11.55 11.59
N TRP A 55 -20.75 -12.49 11.75
CA TRP A 55 -21.07 -13.89 12.01
C TRP A 55 -21.81 -14.07 13.35
N SER A 56 -21.33 -13.42 14.42
CA SER A 56 -21.90 -13.53 15.77
C SER A 56 -23.29 -12.90 15.89
N SER A 57 -23.64 -11.96 15.00
CA SER A 57 -24.96 -11.31 14.96
C SER A 57 -26.10 -12.26 14.61
N LYS A 58 -25.79 -13.43 14.04
CA LYS A 58 -26.74 -14.41 13.50
C LYS A 58 -27.62 -13.88 12.34
N CYS A 59 -27.36 -12.69 11.83
CA CYS A 59 -28.01 -12.13 10.64
C CYS A 59 -27.39 -12.68 9.34
N ILE A 60 -28.08 -12.49 8.22
CA ILE A 60 -27.51 -12.69 6.89
C ILE A 60 -26.44 -11.61 6.66
N PHE A 61 -25.26 -12.01 6.20
CA PHE A 61 -24.17 -11.08 5.98
C PHE A 61 -23.37 -11.34 4.70
N GLY A 62 -22.71 -10.30 4.23
CA GLY A 62 -21.64 -10.36 3.23
C GLY A 62 -20.35 -9.83 3.83
N PHE A 63 -19.21 -10.30 3.32
CA PHE A 63 -17.91 -9.89 3.79
C PHE A 63 -17.04 -9.32 2.64
N ILE A 64 -16.41 -8.18 2.90
CA ILE A 64 -15.47 -7.53 1.98
C ILE A 64 -14.10 -7.51 2.65
N GLY A 65 -13.24 -8.49 2.32
CA GLY A 65 -11.96 -8.75 2.95
C GLY A 65 -10.78 -8.32 2.08
N THR A 66 -10.52 -7.02 1.97
CA THR A 66 -9.44 -6.48 1.11
C THR A 66 -8.02 -6.48 1.71
N PRO A 67 -7.77 -6.66 3.02
CA PRO A 67 -6.40 -6.60 3.56
C PRO A 67 -5.51 -7.79 3.21
N LYS A 68 -6.10 -8.97 2.96
CA LYS A 68 -5.36 -10.22 2.73
C LYS A 68 -5.34 -10.62 1.26
N SER A 69 -4.21 -11.19 0.82
CA SER A 69 -3.99 -11.65 -0.56
C SER A 69 -3.13 -12.90 -0.57
N ASP A 70 -3.59 -13.93 -1.26
CA ASP A 70 -2.86 -15.17 -1.40
C ASP A 70 -1.59 -15.03 -2.27
N TYR A 71 -1.45 -13.94 -3.01
CA TYR A 71 -0.19 -13.59 -3.65
C TYR A 71 0.98 -13.46 -2.68
N THR A 72 0.71 -13.13 -1.42
CA THR A 72 1.76 -12.94 -0.40
C THR A 72 2.56 -14.22 -0.15
N TRP A 73 1.93 -15.39 -0.16
CA TRP A 73 2.61 -16.67 0.04
C TRP A 73 2.90 -17.41 -1.27
N SER A 74 2.06 -17.26 -2.31
CA SER A 74 2.21 -17.98 -3.58
C SER A 74 3.40 -17.48 -4.42
N SER A 75 3.82 -16.23 -4.24
CA SER A 75 4.98 -15.64 -4.93
C SER A 75 6.33 -16.08 -4.33
N GLY A 76 6.35 -17.13 -3.57
CA GLY A 76 7.50 -17.71 -2.92
C GLY A 76 7.45 -17.58 -1.40
N PRO A 77 7.95 -18.60 -0.67
CA PRO A 77 7.99 -18.56 0.77
C PRO A 77 8.99 -17.51 1.25
N GLY A 78 8.61 -16.76 2.28
CA GLY A 78 9.57 -16.04 3.09
C GLY A 78 10.39 -17.00 3.96
N LYS A 79 11.27 -16.44 4.78
CA LYS A 79 12.15 -17.21 5.69
C LYS A 79 11.61 -17.27 7.12
N SER A 80 10.41 -16.77 7.39
CA SER A 80 9.83 -16.76 8.73
C SER A 80 8.92 -17.97 8.96
N ILE A 81 8.74 -18.36 10.23
CA ILE A 81 7.79 -19.41 10.64
C ILE A 81 6.38 -19.09 10.12
N SER A 82 5.97 -17.82 10.18
CA SER A 82 4.69 -17.37 9.63
C SER A 82 4.55 -17.65 8.13
N ASP A 83 5.62 -17.47 7.34
CA ASP A 83 5.57 -17.72 5.91
C ASP A 83 5.42 -19.22 5.60
N PHE A 84 6.07 -20.11 6.39
CA PHE A 84 5.87 -21.55 6.29
C PHE A 84 4.46 -21.98 6.68
N TYR A 85 3.90 -21.38 7.74
CA TYR A 85 2.52 -21.64 8.16
C TYR A 85 1.52 -21.29 7.07
N HIS A 86 1.63 -20.11 6.43
CA HIS A 86 0.76 -19.72 5.34
C HIS A 86 0.91 -20.63 4.11
N LYS A 87 2.12 -21.08 3.81
CA LYS A 87 2.37 -22.05 2.74
C LYS A 87 1.70 -23.41 3.05
N PHE A 88 1.79 -23.87 4.28
CA PHE A 88 1.18 -25.14 4.69
C PHE A 88 -0.35 -25.11 4.57
N LYS A 89 -1.01 -24.05 5.02
CA LYS A 89 -2.47 -23.92 4.91
C LYS A 89 -2.98 -23.51 3.52
N GLY A 90 -2.10 -23.11 2.60
CA GLY A 90 -2.42 -22.74 1.23
C GLY A 90 -3.32 -21.51 1.11
N SER A 91 -3.23 -20.57 2.04
CA SER A 91 -3.97 -19.30 2.03
C SER A 91 -3.41 -18.30 3.03
N GLU A 92 -3.61 -17.01 2.79
CA GLU A 92 -3.42 -15.97 3.82
C GLU A 92 -4.53 -15.98 4.89
N TRP A 93 -5.67 -16.55 4.57
CA TRP A 93 -6.80 -16.68 5.49
C TRP A 93 -6.59 -17.84 6.47
N ASP A 94 -6.85 -17.59 7.74
CA ASP A 94 -6.68 -18.60 8.78
C ASP A 94 -7.90 -19.56 8.86
N PRO A 95 -7.74 -20.79 9.39
CA PRO A 95 -8.81 -21.80 9.43
C PRO A 95 -10.09 -21.28 10.11
N TRP A 96 -9.97 -20.48 11.16
CA TRP A 96 -11.13 -19.86 11.83
C TRP A 96 -11.84 -18.82 10.96
N GLU A 97 -11.11 -18.03 10.16
CA GLU A 97 -11.70 -17.09 9.20
C GLU A 97 -12.45 -17.85 8.10
N LEU A 98 -11.83 -18.91 7.57
CA LEU A 98 -12.48 -19.78 6.59
C LEU A 98 -13.76 -20.42 7.16
N PHE A 99 -13.75 -20.81 8.44
CA PHE A 99 -14.94 -21.32 9.13
C PHE A 99 -16.05 -20.26 9.19
N LEU A 100 -15.74 -19.02 9.55
CA LEU A 100 -16.71 -17.93 9.58
C LEU A 100 -17.27 -17.62 8.18
N MET A 101 -16.43 -17.62 7.14
CA MET A 101 -16.84 -17.37 5.76
C MET A 101 -17.70 -18.50 5.18
N ARG A 102 -17.55 -19.76 5.65
CA ARG A 102 -18.35 -20.91 5.22
C ARG A 102 -19.74 -20.94 5.86
N SER A 103 -20.06 -20.05 6.78
CA SER A 103 -21.37 -19.97 7.37
C SER A 103 -22.46 -19.84 6.29
N HIS A 104 -23.56 -20.59 6.40
CA HIS A 104 -24.71 -20.48 5.51
C HIS A 104 -25.33 -19.07 5.45
N LYS A 105 -25.07 -18.25 6.46
CA LYS A 105 -25.48 -16.84 6.55
C LYS A 105 -24.54 -15.90 5.80
N CYS A 106 -23.30 -16.31 5.51
CA CYS A 106 -22.37 -15.58 4.66
C CYS A 106 -22.74 -15.79 3.19
N LYS A 107 -23.35 -14.80 2.57
CA LYS A 107 -23.86 -14.93 1.19
C LYS A 107 -22.77 -14.76 0.13
N PHE A 108 -21.75 -13.97 0.43
CA PHE A 108 -20.61 -13.75 -0.43
C PHE A 108 -19.38 -13.25 0.35
N VAL A 109 -18.22 -13.46 -0.24
CA VAL A 109 -16.95 -12.89 0.21
C VAL A 109 -16.33 -12.15 -0.97
N ILE A 110 -16.05 -10.85 -0.82
CA ILE A 110 -15.37 -10.06 -1.84
C ILE A 110 -13.93 -9.86 -1.40
N VAL A 111 -12.98 -10.17 -2.28
CA VAL A 111 -11.54 -10.07 -2.01
C VAL A 111 -10.84 -9.19 -3.03
N ARG A 112 -9.59 -8.80 -2.72
CA ARG A 112 -8.83 -7.80 -3.47
C ARG A 112 -8.21 -8.27 -4.78
N ASP A 113 -8.10 -9.57 -5.02
CA ASP A 113 -7.50 -10.15 -6.22
C ASP A 113 -8.12 -11.49 -6.62
N SER A 114 -7.95 -11.86 -7.89
CA SER A 114 -8.54 -13.07 -8.47
C SER A 114 -7.97 -14.34 -7.87
N LEU A 115 -6.65 -14.41 -7.65
CA LEU A 115 -6.01 -15.60 -7.07
C LEU A 115 -6.60 -15.96 -5.70
N THR A 116 -6.83 -14.94 -4.86
CA THR A 116 -7.46 -15.14 -3.55
C THR A 116 -8.91 -15.60 -3.69
N ALA A 117 -9.66 -15.05 -4.66
CA ALA A 117 -11.04 -15.49 -4.92
C ALA A 117 -11.07 -16.95 -5.36
N ASP A 118 -10.22 -17.35 -6.31
CA ASP A 118 -10.14 -18.72 -6.82
C ASP A 118 -9.78 -19.71 -5.70
N ASN A 119 -8.77 -19.39 -4.89
CA ASN A 119 -8.35 -20.24 -3.77
C ASN A 119 -9.44 -20.38 -2.69
N LEU A 120 -10.24 -19.34 -2.43
CA LEU A 120 -11.37 -19.42 -1.49
C LEU A 120 -12.52 -20.24 -2.09
N ASN A 121 -12.79 -20.12 -3.39
CA ASN A 121 -13.80 -20.93 -4.09
C ASN A 121 -13.45 -22.42 -4.06
N LEU A 122 -12.18 -22.80 -4.23
CA LEU A 122 -11.71 -24.18 -4.05
C LEU A 122 -11.92 -24.71 -2.63
N LYS A 123 -12.11 -23.83 -1.66
CA LYS A 123 -12.40 -24.15 -0.25
C LYS A 123 -13.92 -24.07 0.09
N ASN A 124 -14.78 -24.07 -0.92
CA ASN A 124 -16.25 -23.96 -0.79
C ASN A 124 -16.71 -22.65 -0.13
N ILE A 125 -16.05 -21.53 -0.43
CA ILE A 125 -16.45 -20.18 -0.01
C ILE A 125 -16.89 -19.42 -1.27
N ASN A 126 -18.09 -18.81 -1.26
CA ASN A 126 -18.60 -18.03 -2.39
C ASN A 126 -17.83 -16.70 -2.52
N ALA A 127 -16.60 -16.77 -3.02
CA ALA A 127 -15.71 -15.64 -3.17
C ALA A 127 -15.85 -14.97 -4.54
N LYS A 128 -15.78 -13.65 -4.55
CA LYS A 128 -15.87 -12.80 -5.75
C LYS A 128 -14.73 -11.81 -5.79
N TYR A 129 -14.33 -11.46 -7.02
CA TYR A 129 -13.34 -10.43 -7.29
C TYR A 129 -13.92 -9.39 -8.25
N PHE A 130 -13.85 -8.13 -7.88
CA PHE A 130 -14.31 -6.99 -8.68
C PHE A 130 -13.23 -5.93 -8.94
N GLY A 131 -11.98 -6.26 -8.65
CA GLY A 131 -10.86 -5.33 -8.59
C GLY A 131 -10.55 -4.92 -7.15
N ASN A 132 -9.51 -4.09 -6.98
CA ASN A 132 -9.09 -3.60 -5.67
C ASN A 132 -9.58 -2.17 -5.45
N PRO A 133 -10.49 -1.92 -4.49
CA PRO A 133 -11.02 -0.57 -4.22
C PRO A 133 -9.96 0.47 -3.89
N MET A 134 -8.77 0.06 -3.44
CA MET A 134 -7.64 0.95 -3.16
C MET A 134 -7.23 1.78 -4.38
N MET A 135 -7.46 1.27 -5.60
CA MET A 135 -7.10 1.95 -6.84
C MET A 135 -8.11 3.03 -7.26
N ASP A 136 -9.31 3.04 -6.69
CA ASP A 136 -10.39 3.96 -7.09
C ASP A 136 -10.20 5.37 -6.53
N PHE A 137 -9.39 5.52 -5.48
CA PHE A 137 -9.15 6.80 -4.82
C PHE A 137 -8.11 7.68 -5.55
N ILE A 138 -7.35 7.11 -6.48
CA ILE A 138 -6.31 7.84 -7.21
C ILE A 138 -6.96 8.66 -8.33
N LYS A 139 -7.00 9.98 -8.13
CA LYS A 139 -7.61 10.94 -9.05
C LYS A 139 -6.57 11.94 -9.55
N ALA A 140 -5.75 11.53 -10.51
CA ALA A 140 -4.80 12.45 -11.12
C ALA A 140 -5.49 13.54 -11.94
N LYS A 141 -4.98 14.77 -11.83
CA LYS A 141 -5.33 15.88 -12.69
C LYS A 141 -4.57 15.77 -14.01
N ASN A 142 -5.09 16.35 -15.05
CA ASN A 142 -4.38 16.47 -16.32
C ASN A 142 -3.41 17.67 -16.25
N LEU A 143 -2.24 17.46 -15.65
CA LEU A 143 -1.22 18.49 -15.50
C LEU A 143 -0.45 18.69 -16.81
N ASP A 144 -0.11 19.95 -17.11
CA ASP A 144 0.81 20.24 -18.21
C ASP A 144 2.22 19.72 -17.86
N ASN A 145 2.66 18.73 -18.58
CA ASN A 145 3.94 18.06 -18.36
C ASN A 145 5.02 18.39 -19.41
N ARG A 146 4.78 19.38 -20.28
CA ARG A 146 5.69 19.73 -21.36
C ARG A 146 7.10 20.08 -20.86
N ASN A 147 7.18 20.83 -19.76
CA ASN A 147 8.45 21.29 -19.17
C ASN A 147 9.26 20.18 -18.53
N ILE A 148 8.69 18.99 -18.33
CA ILE A 148 9.34 17.87 -17.66
C ILE A 148 9.57 16.64 -18.56
N LYS A 149 9.26 16.75 -19.86
CA LYS A 149 9.40 15.61 -20.80
C LYS A 149 10.81 15.09 -20.94
N SER A 150 11.79 15.98 -20.84
CA SER A 150 13.21 15.61 -20.96
C SER A 150 13.81 14.92 -19.73
N PHE A 151 13.06 14.85 -18.63
CA PHE A 151 13.52 14.24 -17.39
C PHE A 151 13.05 12.80 -17.27
N GLN A 152 13.89 11.94 -16.68
CA GLN A 152 13.42 10.71 -16.06
C GLN A 152 12.71 11.05 -14.73
N LYS A 153 11.50 10.59 -14.55
CA LYS A 153 10.62 10.95 -13.42
C LYS A 153 10.64 9.89 -12.36
N LEU A 154 11.13 10.26 -11.19
CA LEU A 154 11.21 9.42 -10.01
C LEU A 154 10.26 9.93 -8.94
N ILE A 155 9.55 9.05 -8.25
CA ILE A 155 8.80 9.41 -7.04
C ILE A 155 9.47 8.81 -5.79
N MET A 156 9.59 9.60 -4.73
CA MET A 156 10.17 9.17 -3.46
C MET A 156 9.11 9.18 -2.36
N LEU A 157 8.69 8.00 -1.93
CA LEU A 157 7.69 7.80 -0.87
C LEU A 157 8.38 7.49 0.45
N ILE A 158 8.51 8.49 1.29
CA ILE A 158 9.21 8.39 2.59
C ILE A 158 8.35 7.81 3.71
N GLY A 159 7.03 7.68 3.50
CA GLY A 159 6.04 7.31 4.52
C GLY A 159 5.33 8.52 5.12
N SER A 160 4.40 8.26 6.03
CA SER A 160 3.50 9.28 6.58
C SER A 160 3.68 9.55 8.08
N ARG A 161 4.62 8.90 8.75
CA ARG A 161 4.76 8.94 10.22
C ARG A 161 6.18 9.30 10.64
N SER A 162 6.30 10.33 11.46
CA SER A 162 7.53 10.69 12.15
C SER A 162 7.81 9.69 13.30
N PRO A 163 9.09 9.37 13.62
CA PRO A 163 10.31 9.81 12.95
C PRO A 163 10.70 8.98 11.71
N GLU A 164 10.06 7.85 11.46
CA GLU A 164 10.42 6.87 10.43
C GLU A 164 10.46 7.47 9.02
N ALA A 165 9.59 8.44 8.72
CA ALA A 165 9.61 9.12 7.43
C ALA A 165 10.92 9.88 7.19
N PHE A 166 11.44 10.52 8.22
CA PHE A 166 12.72 11.25 8.15
C PHE A 166 13.91 10.29 8.03
N ASP A 167 13.88 9.15 8.72
CA ASP A 167 14.90 8.10 8.58
C ASP A 167 14.91 7.54 7.14
N ASN A 168 13.73 7.34 6.56
CA ASN A 168 13.60 6.90 5.17
C ASN A 168 14.11 7.95 4.19
N LEU A 169 13.82 9.25 4.42
CA LEU A 169 14.34 10.35 3.61
C LEU A 169 15.87 10.38 3.65
N ASP A 170 16.47 10.34 4.85
CA ASP A 170 17.93 10.31 5.04
C ASP A 170 18.55 9.13 4.29
N MET A 171 17.94 7.99 4.36
CA MET A 171 18.40 6.77 3.71
C MET A 171 18.37 6.89 2.17
N PHE A 172 17.29 7.44 1.60
CA PHE A 172 17.20 7.65 0.15
C PHE A 172 18.17 8.75 -0.33
N LEU A 173 18.24 9.90 0.34
CA LEU A 173 19.15 10.98 -0.02
C LEU A 173 20.62 10.55 0.09
N SER A 174 20.98 9.82 1.15
CA SER A 174 22.33 9.25 1.28
C SER A 174 22.63 8.24 0.17
N SER A 175 21.65 7.47 -0.27
CA SER A 175 21.81 6.53 -1.39
C SER A 175 22.06 7.26 -2.70
N LEU A 176 21.26 8.28 -3.02
CA LEU A 176 21.42 9.11 -4.22
C LEU A 176 22.77 9.86 -4.26
N SER A 177 23.44 10.00 -3.12
CA SER A 177 24.75 10.65 -3.01
C SER A 177 25.93 9.71 -3.26
N ILE A 178 25.72 8.40 -3.40
CA ILE A 178 26.81 7.41 -3.61
C ILE A 178 27.39 7.49 -5.01
N LYS A 179 26.55 7.67 -6.02
CA LYS A 179 26.95 7.72 -7.43
C LYS A 179 26.20 8.82 -8.18
N SER A 180 26.87 9.44 -9.14
CA SER A 180 26.20 10.33 -10.09
C SER A 180 25.23 9.53 -10.96
N LEU A 181 24.04 10.09 -11.19
CA LEU A 181 23.07 9.50 -12.10
C LEU A 181 23.38 9.90 -13.55
N PRO A 182 23.23 8.96 -14.51
CA PRO A 182 23.66 9.18 -15.90
C PRO A 182 22.70 10.10 -16.68
N LEU A 183 21.51 10.40 -16.13
CA LEU A 183 20.46 11.14 -16.81
C LEU A 183 20.00 12.33 -15.94
N LYS A 184 19.28 13.27 -16.55
CA LYS A 184 18.56 14.32 -15.82
C LYS A 184 17.33 13.70 -15.14
N ILE A 185 17.26 13.84 -13.83
CA ILE A 185 16.24 13.21 -12.99
C ILE A 185 15.36 14.30 -12.35
N LEU A 186 14.07 14.14 -12.45
CA LEU A 186 13.10 14.90 -11.68
C LEU A 186 12.52 13.98 -10.59
N VAL A 187 12.73 14.33 -9.33
CA VAL A 187 12.26 13.56 -8.17
C VAL A 187 11.08 14.26 -7.56
N PHE A 188 9.96 13.57 -7.49
CA PHE A 188 8.76 14.00 -6.76
C PHE A 188 8.79 13.47 -5.33
N VAL A 189 8.62 14.34 -4.34
CA VAL A 189 8.53 13.97 -2.91
C VAL A 189 7.17 14.42 -2.37
N PRO A 190 6.11 13.63 -2.59
CA PRO A 190 4.80 13.94 -2.03
C PRO A 190 4.82 13.69 -0.52
N LEU A 191 4.47 14.72 0.23
CA LEU A 191 4.42 14.66 1.69
C LEU A 191 2.99 14.45 2.19
N SER A 192 2.87 13.62 3.22
CA SER A 192 1.66 13.54 4.03
C SER A 192 1.46 14.84 4.82
N SER A 193 0.21 15.18 5.11
CA SER A 193 -0.15 16.37 5.89
C SER A 193 0.56 16.45 7.26
N ASN A 194 0.88 15.30 7.85
CA ASN A 194 1.52 15.18 9.16
C ASN A 194 3.05 15.37 9.14
N ILE A 195 3.66 15.50 7.97
CA ILE A 195 5.11 15.67 7.83
C ILE A 195 5.43 17.16 7.77
N ASP A 196 6.36 17.59 8.61
CA ASP A 196 6.85 18.96 8.62
C ASP A 196 7.80 19.18 7.44
N VAL A 197 7.43 20.12 6.58
CA VAL A 197 8.20 20.46 5.36
C VAL A 197 9.57 21.06 5.73
N ASN A 198 9.65 21.88 6.79
CA ASN A 198 10.91 22.51 7.20
C ASN A 198 11.96 21.46 7.57
N ILE A 199 11.55 20.42 8.32
CA ILE A 199 12.47 19.31 8.66
C ILE A 199 12.91 18.58 7.39
N VAL A 200 12.02 18.36 6.42
CA VAL A 200 12.39 17.75 5.13
C VAL A 200 13.40 18.61 4.39
N GLU A 201 13.21 19.94 4.35
CA GLU A 201 14.12 20.89 3.72
C GLU A 201 15.51 20.87 4.36
N ASP A 202 15.60 20.75 5.70
CA ASP A 202 16.89 20.62 6.41
C ASP A 202 17.68 19.38 5.95
N TYR A 203 17.01 18.27 5.66
CA TYR A 203 17.70 17.11 5.06
C TYR A 203 18.25 17.39 3.67
N PHE A 204 17.55 18.17 2.83
CA PHE A 204 18.09 18.56 1.51
C PHE A 204 19.31 19.44 1.66
N LEU A 205 19.33 20.40 2.59
CA LEU A 205 20.51 21.20 2.94
C LEU A 205 21.67 20.32 3.41
N LYS A 206 21.42 19.39 4.34
CA LYS A 206 22.41 18.42 4.83
C LYS A 206 23.08 17.65 3.68
N TYR A 207 22.33 17.28 2.65
CA TYR A 207 22.83 16.56 1.47
C TYR A 207 23.30 17.49 0.35
N LYS A 208 23.51 18.79 0.65
CA LYS A 208 24.06 19.80 -0.27
C LYS A 208 23.22 20.01 -1.54
N PHE A 209 21.91 19.96 -1.39
CA PHE A 209 20.99 20.51 -2.39
C PHE A 209 20.83 22.02 -2.16
N SER A 210 20.67 22.77 -3.23
CA SER A 210 20.38 24.20 -3.19
C SER A 210 18.91 24.44 -3.47
N LYS A 211 18.26 25.32 -2.68
CA LYS A 211 16.86 25.72 -2.93
C LYS A 211 16.80 26.63 -4.15
N GLU A 212 15.92 26.36 -5.09
CA GLU A 212 15.67 27.17 -6.26
C GLU A 212 14.42 28.02 -6.03
N ILE A 213 14.53 29.33 -6.24
CA ILE A 213 13.46 30.29 -5.94
C ILE A 213 12.81 30.83 -7.23
N ASN A 214 13.57 30.88 -8.34
CA ASN A 214 13.16 31.55 -9.56
C ASN A 214 12.55 30.62 -10.62
N LYS A 215 12.31 29.35 -10.28
CA LYS A 215 11.81 28.35 -11.22
C LYS A 215 10.57 27.67 -10.66
N GLU A 216 9.56 27.53 -11.49
CA GLU A 216 8.33 26.82 -11.18
C GLU A 216 8.04 25.79 -12.27
N TYR A 217 7.52 24.62 -11.86
CA TYR A 217 7.08 23.58 -12.77
C TYR A 217 5.57 23.55 -12.91
N TYR A 218 4.83 24.25 -12.02
CA TYR A 218 3.37 24.31 -11.97
C TYR A 218 2.69 22.96 -11.79
N LEU A 219 3.34 22.09 -11.02
CA LEU A 219 2.87 20.72 -10.74
C LEU A 219 2.35 20.57 -9.31
N GLY A 220 2.18 21.70 -8.57
CA GLY A 220 1.74 21.71 -7.18
C GLY A 220 2.87 21.61 -6.15
N GLU A 221 4.10 21.91 -6.57
CA GLU A 221 5.27 21.97 -5.69
C GLU A 221 5.17 23.18 -4.73
N GLU A 222 5.62 22.94 -3.48
CA GLU A 222 5.81 23.97 -2.45
C GLU A 222 7.26 24.45 -2.42
N SER A 223 8.23 23.59 -2.80
CA SER A 223 9.61 23.98 -2.93
C SER A 223 10.36 23.11 -3.96
N ILE A 224 11.43 23.70 -4.50
CA ILE A 224 12.29 23.09 -5.53
C ILE A 224 13.73 23.06 -5.02
N TRP A 225 14.38 21.91 -5.19
CA TRP A 225 15.74 21.68 -4.75
C TRP A 225 16.60 21.11 -5.89
N ILE A 226 17.81 21.57 -6.03
CA ILE A 226 18.68 21.19 -7.14
C ILE A 226 20.04 20.73 -6.61
N LYS A 227 20.52 19.61 -7.16
CA LYS A 227 21.91 19.14 -6.98
C LYS A 227 22.35 18.42 -8.24
N ASN A 228 23.36 18.93 -8.91
CA ASN A 228 23.89 18.38 -10.18
C ASN A 228 22.76 18.23 -11.22
N ASN A 229 22.53 17.01 -11.69
CA ASN A 229 21.47 16.64 -12.65
C ASN A 229 20.16 16.18 -12.00
N ILE A 230 20.00 16.37 -10.70
CA ILE A 230 18.80 16.00 -9.94
C ILE A 230 18.04 17.27 -9.55
N ILE A 231 16.77 17.32 -9.91
CA ILE A 231 15.82 18.33 -9.46
C ILE A 231 14.79 17.62 -8.60
N VAL A 232 14.47 18.19 -7.46
CA VAL A 232 13.50 17.65 -6.51
C VAL A 232 12.35 18.63 -6.31
N LEU A 233 11.13 18.15 -6.49
CA LEU A 233 9.91 18.88 -6.14
C LEU A 233 9.33 18.30 -4.85
N ILE A 234 9.08 19.16 -3.88
CA ILE A 234 8.45 18.80 -2.61
C ILE A 234 7.06 19.42 -2.59
N GLY A 235 6.03 18.66 -2.20
CA GLY A 235 4.67 19.18 -2.11
C GLY A 235 3.73 18.30 -1.30
N LYS A 236 2.68 18.90 -0.75
CA LYS A 236 1.60 18.21 -0.05
C LYS A 236 0.41 17.97 -0.98
N ASN A 237 -0.34 16.89 -0.71
CA ASN A 237 -1.53 16.53 -1.51
C ASN A 237 -1.27 16.33 -3.03
N THR A 238 -0.05 15.99 -3.40
CA THR A 238 0.40 15.84 -4.78
C THR A 238 0.59 14.40 -5.21
N PHE A 239 0.34 13.43 -4.31
CA PHE A 239 0.63 12.01 -4.58
C PHE A 239 -0.06 11.50 -5.85
N ASP A 240 -1.35 11.76 -6.02
CA ASP A 240 -2.13 11.25 -7.16
C ASP A 240 -1.56 11.72 -8.50
N ASP A 241 -1.26 13.02 -8.58
CA ASP A 241 -0.73 13.65 -9.78
C ASP A 241 0.69 13.17 -10.08
N TRP A 242 1.57 13.20 -9.08
CA TRP A 242 2.97 12.86 -9.23
C TRP A 242 3.22 11.37 -9.43
N ALA A 243 2.39 10.51 -8.82
CA ALA A 243 2.46 9.08 -9.05
C ALA A 243 2.12 8.71 -10.51
N ASN A 244 1.14 9.39 -11.12
CA ASN A 244 0.79 9.19 -12.53
C ASN A 244 1.86 9.72 -13.50
N LEU A 245 2.65 10.71 -13.11
CA LEU A 245 3.75 11.23 -13.92
C LEU A 245 5.02 10.40 -13.80
N SER A 246 5.15 9.58 -12.77
CA SER A 246 6.38 8.90 -12.40
C SER A 246 6.61 7.64 -13.22
N GLN A 247 7.88 7.30 -13.42
CA GLN A 247 8.33 6.12 -14.15
C GLN A 247 8.98 5.07 -13.22
N ILE A 248 9.52 5.51 -12.09
CA ILE A 248 10.19 4.67 -11.09
C ILE A 248 9.88 5.21 -9.70
N GLY A 249 9.73 4.34 -8.71
CA GLY A 249 9.56 4.70 -7.30
C GLY A 249 10.77 4.32 -6.43
N LEU A 250 11.13 5.20 -5.50
CA LEU A 250 11.85 4.85 -4.26
C LEU A 250 10.80 4.86 -3.15
N ALA A 251 10.44 3.69 -2.61
CA ALA A 251 9.23 3.62 -1.81
C ALA A 251 9.41 2.79 -0.53
N ASN A 252 9.36 3.47 0.62
CA ASN A 252 9.28 2.88 1.95
C ASN A 252 7.93 3.26 2.59
N ALA A 253 6.83 2.87 1.93
CA ALA A 253 5.48 3.16 2.38
C ALA A 253 4.60 1.90 2.26
N GLY A 254 3.46 1.88 2.94
CA GLY A 254 2.48 0.79 2.83
C GLY A 254 1.59 0.98 1.62
N THR A 255 0.41 1.54 1.86
CA THR A 255 -0.67 1.74 0.86
C THR A 255 -0.19 2.51 -0.38
N ALA A 256 0.55 3.60 -0.21
CA ALA A 256 1.03 4.40 -1.34
C ALA A 256 1.97 3.61 -2.28
N THR A 257 2.77 2.68 -1.76
CA THR A 257 3.60 1.79 -2.59
C THR A 257 2.75 0.80 -3.38
N GLU A 258 1.69 0.25 -2.78
CA GLU A 258 0.75 -0.64 -3.49
C GLU A 258 0.02 0.13 -4.59
N GLN A 259 -0.46 1.34 -4.30
CA GLN A 259 -1.10 2.21 -5.29
C GLN A 259 -0.15 2.56 -6.44
N LEU A 260 1.12 2.83 -6.14
CA LEU A 260 2.14 3.12 -7.14
C LEU A 260 2.36 1.91 -8.08
N ALA A 261 2.45 0.70 -7.51
CA ALA A 261 2.51 -0.53 -8.31
C ALA A 261 1.28 -0.71 -9.19
N GLY A 262 0.08 -0.41 -8.67
CA GLY A 262 -1.18 -0.46 -9.42
C GLY A 262 -1.34 0.63 -10.49
N LEU A 263 -0.49 1.65 -10.48
CA LEU A 263 -0.33 2.62 -11.58
C LEU A 263 0.71 2.18 -12.61
N GLY A 264 1.32 1.02 -12.44
CA GLY A 264 2.37 0.52 -13.32
C GLY A 264 3.73 1.20 -13.09
N VAL A 265 4.00 1.71 -11.91
CA VAL A 265 5.28 2.33 -11.54
C VAL A 265 6.13 1.36 -10.72
N PRO A 266 7.15 0.72 -11.32
CA PRO A 266 8.04 -0.17 -10.59
C PRO A 266 8.81 0.58 -9.53
N SER A 267 9.02 -0.06 -8.38
CA SER A 267 9.61 0.62 -7.24
C SER A 267 10.73 -0.18 -6.57
N LEU A 268 11.69 0.55 -6.02
CA LEU A 268 12.75 0.03 -5.18
C LEU A 268 12.49 0.43 -3.73
N SER A 269 12.71 -0.50 -2.82
CA SER A 269 12.52 -0.34 -1.41
C SER A 269 13.81 -0.66 -0.66
N LEU A 270 14.14 0.15 0.32
CA LEU A 270 15.29 -0.06 1.19
C LEU A 270 14.82 0.02 2.65
N PRO A 271 14.42 -1.12 3.27
CA PRO A 271 13.86 -1.11 4.61
C PRO A 271 14.86 -0.62 5.64
N GLY A 272 14.43 0.33 6.45
CA GLY A 272 15.17 0.92 7.55
C GLY A 272 15.01 0.15 8.86
N ARG A 273 15.31 0.83 9.97
CA ARG A 273 15.16 0.33 11.35
C ARG A 273 13.83 0.73 11.99
N GLY A 274 12.97 1.41 11.25
CA GLY A 274 11.69 1.91 11.76
C GLY A 274 10.71 0.80 12.13
N PRO A 275 9.74 1.08 13.01
CA PRO A 275 8.81 0.07 13.52
C PRO A 275 7.79 -0.40 12.48
N GLN A 276 7.57 0.36 11.41
CA GLN A 276 6.52 0.08 10.43
C GLN A 276 7.07 -0.58 9.17
N PHE A 277 8.07 0.05 8.54
CA PHE A 277 8.65 -0.44 7.30
C PHE A 277 9.86 -1.35 7.58
N THR A 278 9.59 -2.45 8.27
CA THR A 278 10.60 -3.46 8.59
C THR A 278 10.98 -4.29 7.35
N LYS A 279 12.15 -4.94 7.39
CA LYS A 279 12.58 -5.89 6.33
C LYS A 279 11.55 -7.00 6.09
N LYS A 280 10.89 -7.48 7.15
CA LYS A 280 9.83 -8.50 7.07
C LYS A 280 8.61 -7.96 6.29
N PHE A 281 8.18 -6.74 6.61
CA PHE A 281 7.08 -6.08 5.92
C PHE A 281 7.42 -5.83 4.44
N ALA A 282 8.58 -5.25 4.16
CA ALA A 282 9.04 -4.98 2.80
C ALA A 282 9.10 -6.25 1.92
N ASN A 283 9.65 -7.35 2.45
CA ASN A 283 9.67 -8.63 1.75
C ASN A 283 8.27 -9.20 1.50
N ARG A 284 7.35 -9.04 2.46
CA ARG A 284 5.95 -9.44 2.28
C ARG A 284 5.29 -8.61 1.18
N GLN A 285 5.49 -7.30 1.17
CA GLN A 285 5.00 -6.40 0.14
C GLN A 285 5.58 -6.73 -1.24
N GLN A 286 6.88 -7.07 -1.33
CA GLN A 286 7.49 -7.53 -2.58
C GLN A 286 6.82 -8.80 -3.11
N ARG A 287 6.50 -9.79 -2.26
CA ARG A 287 5.78 -11.00 -2.68
C ARG A 287 4.37 -10.66 -3.16
N LEU A 288 3.65 -9.85 -2.40
CA LEU A 288 2.31 -9.38 -2.75
C LEU A 288 2.29 -8.75 -4.16
N LEU A 289 3.25 -7.89 -4.46
CA LEU A 289 3.30 -7.09 -5.68
C LEU A 289 4.10 -7.74 -6.83
N GLY A 290 4.50 -9.01 -6.67
CA GLY A 290 5.03 -9.84 -7.75
C GLY A 290 6.37 -9.38 -8.33
N GLY A 291 7.14 -8.55 -7.60
CA GLY A 291 8.42 -8.02 -8.07
C GLY A 291 8.33 -6.71 -8.84
N SER A 292 7.12 -6.10 -8.97
CA SER A 292 7.01 -4.69 -9.35
C SER A 292 7.61 -3.79 -8.27
N VAL A 293 7.68 -4.28 -7.03
CA VAL A 293 8.45 -3.67 -5.94
C VAL A 293 9.61 -4.61 -5.59
N ARG A 294 10.82 -4.08 -5.57
CA ARG A 294 12.03 -4.84 -5.28
C ARG A 294 12.71 -4.31 -4.02
N VAL A 295 12.89 -5.19 -3.04
CA VAL A 295 13.62 -4.88 -1.81
C VAL A 295 15.13 -4.95 -2.08
N CYS A 296 15.85 -3.91 -1.67
CA CYS A 296 17.29 -3.82 -1.72
C CYS A 296 17.90 -4.15 -0.35
N SER A 297 19.07 -4.78 -0.34
CA SER A 297 19.79 -5.12 0.89
C SER A 297 20.48 -3.93 1.53
N ASP A 298 20.93 -3.00 0.71
CA ASP A 298 21.77 -1.86 1.06
C ASP A 298 21.66 -0.74 0.03
N LYS A 299 22.25 0.41 0.36
CA LYS A 299 22.25 1.62 -0.47
C LYS A 299 22.93 1.41 -1.84
N GLN A 300 24.02 0.64 -1.88
CA GLN A 300 24.76 0.37 -3.11
C GLN A 300 23.93 -0.48 -4.08
N THR A 301 23.25 -1.52 -3.54
CA THR A 301 22.33 -2.36 -4.30
C THR A 301 21.15 -1.55 -4.83
N LEU A 302 20.61 -0.63 -4.03
CA LEU A 302 19.52 0.26 -4.44
C LEU A 302 19.98 1.13 -5.62
N MET A 303 21.15 1.76 -5.53
CA MET A 303 21.67 2.62 -6.60
C MET A 303 21.95 1.86 -7.89
N ASN A 304 22.55 0.67 -7.80
CA ASN A 304 22.80 -0.16 -8.97
C ASN A 304 21.49 -0.55 -9.69
N LYS A 305 20.46 -0.94 -8.91
CA LYS A 305 19.14 -1.27 -9.47
C LYS A 305 18.41 -0.04 -10.01
N LEU A 306 18.55 1.12 -9.35
CA LEU A 306 17.98 2.37 -9.85
C LEU A 306 18.57 2.75 -11.21
N ILE A 307 19.90 2.75 -11.34
CA ILE A 307 20.57 3.03 -12.60
C ILE A 307 20.12 2.04 -13.68
N TYR A 308 20.05 0.76 -13.36
CA TYR A 308 19.56 -0.26 -14.28
C TYR A 308 18.13 0.05 -14.77
N LEU A 309 17.20 0.34 -13.85
CA LEU A 309 15.82 0.69 -14.22
C LEU A 309 15.73 2.02 -14.99
N LEU A 310 16.62 2.98 -14.75
CA LEU A 310 16.64 4.23 -15.51
C LEU A 310 17.03 4.01 -16.98
N LEU A 311 17.90 3.04 -17.25
CA LEU A 311 18.42 2.75 -18.58
C LEU A 311 17.63 1.69 -19.34
N ASP A 312 16.97 0.76 -18.66
CA ASP A 312 16.24 -0.36 -19.26
C ASP A 312 14.71 -0.14 -19.19
N GLU A 313 14.17 0.41 -20.28
CA GLU A 313 12.74 0.66 -20.39
C GLU A 313 11.92 -0.63 -20.48
N GLU A 314 12.43 -1.67 -21.12
CA GLU A 314 11.73 -2.95 -21.27
C GLU A 314 11.57 -3.66 -19.90
N MET A 315 12.61 -3.58 -19.06
CA MET A 315 12.50 -4.10 -17.70
C MET A 315 11.49 -3.31 -16.88
N ARG A 316 11.46 -1.96 -17.02
CA ARG A 316 10.40 -1.15 -16.36
C ARG A 316 9.01 -1.58 -16.79
N LYS A 317 8.78 -1.76 -18.10
CA LYS A 317 7.48 -2.22 -18.65
C LYS A 317 7.09 -3.59 -18.09
N LYS A 318 8.02 -4.55 -18.05
CA LYS A 318 7.75 -5.89 -17.47
C LYS A 318 7.33 -5.80 -16.00
N GLN A 319 8.03 -5.00 -15.20
CA GLN A 319 7.69 -4.80 -13.79
C GLN A 319 6.38 -4.02 -13.60
N ALA A 320 6.09 -3.06 -14.48
CA ALA A 320 4.83 -2.31 -14.50
C ALA A 320 3.62 -3.24 -14.71
N ILE A 321 3.68 -4.14 -15.69
CA ILE A 321 2.62 -5.12 -15.96
C ILE A 321 2.32 -5.96 -14.73
N LEU A 322 3.35 -6.45 -14.04
CA LEU A 322 3.16 -7.22 -12.80
C LEU A 322 2.42 -6.42 -11.72
N GLY A 323 2.73 -5.15 -11.56
CA GLY A 323 2.04 -4.27 -10.60
C GLY A 323 0.56 -4.07 -10.94
N LEU A 324 0.28 -3.80 -12.22
CA LEU A 324 -1.09 -3.66 -12.74
C LEU A 324 -1.92 -4.93 -12.51
N GLU A 325 -1.36 -6.11 -12.81
CA GLU A 325 -2.02 -7.40 -12.61
C GLU A 325 -2.33 -7.67 -11.13
N ARG A 326 -1.38 -7.38 -10.23
CA ARG A 326 -1.52 -7.62 -8.79
C ARG A 326 -2.51 -6.70 -8.11
N MET A 327 -2.62 -5.48 -8.57
CA MET A 327 -3.52 -4.48 -8.00
C MET A 327 -4.89 -4.44 -8.68
N GLY A 328 -4.96 -4.89 -9.93
CA GLY A 328 -6.20 -4.96 -10.70
C GLY A 328 -6.73 -3.60 -11.19
N PRO A 329 -7.82 -3.63 -11.97
CA PRO A 329 -8.35 -2.43 -12.64
C PRO A 329 -9.08 -1.50 -11.67
N LYS A 330 -9.08 -0.20 -11.98
CA LYS A 330 -9.94 0.82 -11.33
C LYS A 330 -11.43 0.51 -11.51
N GLY A 331 -12.29 1.12 -10.69
CA GLY A 331 -13.75 0.97 -10.73
C GLY A 331 -14.28 -0.19 -9.89
N ALA A 332 -13.45 -0.76 -9.02
CA ALA A 332 -13.84 -1.86 -8.14
C ALA A 332 -15.01 -1.50 -7.22
N SER A 333 -14.97 -0.33 -6.61
CA SER A 333 -16.03 0.14 -5.69
C SER A 333 -17.38 0.23 -6.39
N LYS A 334 -17.42 0.72 -7.63
CA LYS A 334 -18.66 0.79 -8.43
C LYS A 334 -19.21 -0.60 -8.69
N ARG A 335 -18.38 -1.53 -9.18
CA ARG A 335 -18.80 -2.91 -9.46
C ARG A 335 -19.25 -3.65 -8.19
N ILE A 336 -18.60 -3.40 -7.05
CA ILE A 336 -19.03 -3.94 -5.75
C ILE A 336 -20.41 -3.42 -5.38
N VAL A 337 -20.67 -2.12 -5.48
CA VAL A 337 -21.98 -1.52 -5.17
C VAL A 337 -23.08 -2.07 -6.08
N GLU A 338 -22.81 -2.18 -7.38
CA GLU A 338 -23.74 -2.77 -8.34
C GLU A 338 -24.07 -4.24 -7.95
N TYR A 339 -23.06 -5.04 -7.64
CA TYR A 339 -23.26 -6.41 -7.17
C TYR A 339 -24.09 -6.48 -5.88
N LEU A 340 -23.80 -5.63 -4.90
CA LEU A 340 -24.54 -5.56 -3.63
C LEU A 340 -26.02 -5.21 -3.86
N ASN A 341 -26.29 -4.21 -4.68
CA ASN A 341 -27.64 -3.80 -4.99
C ASN A 341 -28.46 -4.94 -5.61
N PHE A 342 -27.94 -5.60 -6.63
CA PHE A 342 -28.65 -6.64 -7.36
C PHE A 342 -28.74 -7.97 -6.61
N ASN A 343 -27.71 -8.38 -5.88
CA ASN A 343 -27.59 -9.73 -5.34
C ASN A 343 -27.76 -9.85 -3.82
N PHE A 344 -27.79 -8.72 -3.11
CA PHE A 344 -27.83 -8.75 -1.67
C PHE A 344 -28.88 -7.82 -1.06
N LEU A 345 -28.97 -6.58 -1.51
CA LEU A 345 -29.89 -5.60 -0.91
C LEU A 345 -31.33 -5.72 -1.46
N SER A 346 -31.48 -6.08 -2.73
CA SER A 346 -32.79 -6.20 -3.38
C SER A 346 -33.55 -7.51 -3.09
N GLN A 347 -32.91 -8.46 -2.44
CA GLN A 347 -33.53 -9.71 -1.96
C GLN A 347 -33.95 -9.56 -0.49
#